data_f9065fe308f3d03dd5a86557959f6694
#
_entry.id   f9065fe308f3d03dd5a86557959f6694
#
_cell.length_a   1.000
_cell.length_b   1.000
_cell.length_c   1.000
_cell.angle_alpha   90.00
_cell.angle_beta   90.00
_cell.angle_gamma   90.00
#
_symmetry.space_group_name_H-M   'P 1'
#
loop_
_entity.id
_entity.type
_entity.pdbx_description
1 polymer ?
#
loop_
_entity_poly.entity_id
_entity_poly.type
_entity_poly.pdbx_seq_one_letter_code
_entity_poly.pdbx_strand_id
1 'polypeptide(L)'
;MWFYRNNIKHRSMQEIQRFNKVLKSCVLFGDIILLNSLLWGFELVLGSRFYSGNLTSLYQGMVLLSLCYLVCNIQSGVILHHPVVRPEQIMIRVLRNMVPFILFSICFLSLFHFEFFRSRLFGLFYVALLIILICYRLAFRYFLELYREKGGNVRMVVLVGSHENMQELYHSMTDDPTSGYRVMGYFEDSPSDYYPEEVAYLGQPKEAIEYLERNSGKIAQLYCSLPSVRSAEIVPIINYCENHLVRFFSVPNVRNYLKRRMYFDLL
;
A
#
# COMPACT_ATOMS: atom_id res chain seq x y z
N MET A 1 18.77 -31.04 -3.06
CA MET A 1 19.22 -29.62 -3.14
C MET A 1 18.15 -28.71 -3.78
N TRP A 2 17.41 -29.13 -4.79
CA TRP A 2 16.33 -28.38 -5.47
C TRP A 2 15.12 -28.08 -4.57
N PHE A 3 14.67 -29.01 -3.75
CA PHE A 3 13.54 -28.87 -2.80
C PHE A 3 13.80 -27.89 -1.65
N TYR A 4 15.03 -27.78 -1.17
CA TYR A 4 15.39 -26.86 -0.08
C TYR A 4 15.45 -25.40 -0.57
N ARG A 5 15.84 -25.19 -1.83
CA ARG A 5 15.90 -23.88 -2.50
C ARG A 5 14.52 -23.29 -2.79
N ASN A 6 13.54 -24.15 -3.14
CA ASN A 6 12.16 -23.71 -3.37
C ASN A 6 11.45 -23.27 -2.07
N ASN A 7 11.76 -23.92 -0.95
CA ASN A 7 11.16 -23.58 0.34
C ASN A 7 11.60 -22.19 0.86
N ILE A 8 12.81 -21.76 0.60
CA ILE A 8 13.31 -20.43 1.00
C ILE A 8 12.70 -19.34 0.12
N LYS A 9 12.49 -19.60 -1.18
CA LYS A 9 11.88 -18.67 -2.13
C LYS A 9 10.40 -18.40 -1.86
N HIS A 10 9.65 -19.42 -1.50
CA HIS A 10 8.25 -19.26 -1.10
C HIS A 10 8.09 -18.44 0.18
N ARG A 11 9.07 -18.48 1.08
CA ARG A 11 9.02 -17.72 2.34
C ARG A 11 9.10 -16.21 2.14
N SER A 12 10.03 -15.70 1.34
CA SER A 12 10.24 -14.23 1.26
C SER A 12 9.06 -13.48 0.60
N MET A 13 8.47 -14.03 -0.46
CA MET A 13 7.29 -13.43 -1.09
C MET A 13 6.03 -13.61 -0.26
N GLN A 14 5.89 -14.75 0.41
CA GLN A 14 4.82 -14.97 1.37
C GLN A 14 4.96 -14.03 2.57
N GLU A 15 6.17 -13.72 3.00
CA GLU A 15 6.44 -12.77 4.07
C GLU A 15 6.05 -11.34 3.69
N ILE A 16 6.36 -10.86 2.48
CA ILE A 16 5.95 -9.54 2.00
C ILE A 16 4.42 -9.46 1.85
N GLN A 17 3.79 -10.48 1.27
CA GLN A 17 2.33 -10.52 1.16
C GLN A 17 1.66 -10.67 2.53
N ARG A 18 2.24 -11.45 3.43
CA ARG A 18 1.81 -11.60 4.81
C ARG A 18 1.92 -10.28 5.55
N PHE A 19 3.05 -9.59 5.43
CA PHE A 19 3.28 -8.28 6.04
C PHE A 19 2.22 -7.26 5.57
N ASN A 20 1.95 -7.17 4.28
CA ASN A 20 0.92 -6.28 3.75
C ASN A 20 -0.49 -6.63 4.26
N LYS A 21 -0.82 -7.93 4.38
CA LYS A 21 -2.09 -8.38 4.97
C LYS A 21 -2.19 -8.04 6.45
N VAL A 22 -1.12 -8.30 7.21
CA VAL A 22 -1.05 -7.97 8.64
C VAL A 22 -1.18 -6.45 8.83
N LEU A 23 -0.46 -5.67 8.04
CA LEU A 23 -0.52 -4.21 8.08
C LEU A 23 -1.94 -3.69 7.85
N LYS A 24 -2.63 -4.23 6.83
CA LYS A 24 -4.02 -3.90 6.54
C LYS A 24 -4.94 -4.25 7.72
N SER A 25 -4.74 -5.42 8.31
CA SER A 25 -5.53 -5.85 9.47
C SER A 25 -5.25 -5.00 10.69
N CYS A 26 -4.01 -4.60 10.95
CA CYS A 26 -3.64 -3.71 12.05
C CYS A 26 -4.30 -2.34 11.92
N VAL A 27 -4.30 -1.75 10.72
CA VAL A 27 -4.96 -0.47 10.48
C VAL A 27 -6.46 -0.57 10.71
N LEU A 28 -7.10 -1.61 10.19
CA LEU A 28 -8.53 -1.82 10.36
C LEU A 28 -8.91 -2.04 11.83
N PHE A 29 -8.11 -2.82 12.55
CA PHE A 29 -8.31 -3.06 13.99
C PHE A 29 -8.15 -1.76 14.80
N GLY A 30 -7.15 -0.95 14.46
CA GLY A 30 -6.98 0.38 15.04
C GLY A 30 -8.17 1.30 14.80
N ASP A 31 -8.71 1.31 13.57
CA ASP A 31 -9.92 2.08 13.24
C ASP A 31 -11.12 1.69 14.13
N ILE A 32 -11.31 0.38 14.37
CA ILE A 32 -12.39 -0.13 15.23
C ILE A 32 -12.19 0.26 16.70
N ILE A 33 -10.95 0.18 17.18
CA ILE A 33 -10.62 0.61 18.56
C ILE A 33 -10.93 2.10 18.71
N LEU A 34 -10.50 2.93 17.77
CA LEU A 34 -10.74 4.38 17.80
C LEU A 34 -12.22 4.72 17.76
N LEU A 35 -13.01 4.03 16.91
CA LEU A 35 -14.45 4.21 16.83
C LEU A 35 -15.12 3.94 18.18
N ASN A 36 -14.81 2.79 18.78
CA ASN A 36 -15.41 2.39 20.05
C ASN A 36 -14.93 3.25 21.23
N SER A 37 -13.63 3.61 21.25
CA SER A 37 -13.06 4.50 22.27
C SER A 37 -13.67 5.90 22.20
N LEU A 38 -13.90 6.42 21.00
CA LEU A 38 -14.55 7.70 20.80
C LEU A 38 -16.00 7.67 21.26
N LEU A 39 -16.74 6.61 20.93
CA LEU A 39 -18.13 6.44 21.34
C LEU A 39 -18.25 6.36 22.86
N TRP A 40 -17.38 5.59 23.50
CA TRP A 40 -17.25 5.52 24.96
C TRP A 40 -16.86 6.87 25.58
N GLY A 41 -15.93 7.60 24.95
CA GLY A 41 -15.53 8.94 25.40
C GLY A 41 -16.69 9.95 25.32
N PHE A 42 -17.50 9.90 24.28
CA PHE A 42 -18.70 10.74 24.16
C PHE A 42 -19.70 10.43 25.26
N GLU A 43 -19.89 9.15 25.59
CA GLU A 43 -20.76 8.74 26.70
C GLU A 43 -20.23 9.25 28.04
N LEU A 44 -18.94 9.08 28.33
CA LEU A 44 -18.34 9.55 29.58
C LEU A 44 -18.42 11.07 29.77
N VAL A 45 -18.27 11.85 28.69
CA VAL A 45 -18.23 13.31 28.77
C VAL A 45 -19.64 13.93 28.75
N LEU A 46 -20.51 13.40 27.90
CA LEU A 46 -21.83 13.98 27.62
C LEU A 46 -22.97 13.25 28.35
N GLY A 47 -22.75 11.99 28.75
CA GLY A 47 -23.68 11.15 29.45
C GLY A 47 -25.07 11.11 28.79
N SER A 48 -26.13 11.32 29.57
CA SER A 48 -27.50 11.29 29.07
C SER A 48 -27.85 12.32 27.98
N ARG A 49 -26.99 13.30 27.73
CA ARG A 49 -27.14 14.25 26.60
C ARG A 49 -26.82 13.61 25.25
N PHE A 50 -25.88 12.68 25.25
CA PHE A 50 -25.47 11.95 24.06
C PHE A 50 -26.31 10.67 23.88
N TYR A 51 -26.45 9.92 24.94
CA TYR A 51 -27.07 8.63 24.97
C TYR A 51 -28.03 8.50 26.16
N SER A 52 -29.27 8.07 25.91
CA SER A 52 -30.30 7.98 26.94
C SER A 52 -30.73 6.55 27.29
N GLY A 53 -30.02 5.55 26.76
CA GLY A 53 -30.32 4.13 26.98
C GLY A 53 -29.51 3.45 28.09
N ASN A 54 -29.68 2.14 28.22
CA ASN A 54 -28.94 1.30 29.16
C ASN A 54 -27.57 0.90 28.60
N LEU A 55 -26.61 0.60 29.48
CA LEU A 55 -25.26 0.13 29.09
C LEU A 55 -25.29 -1.04 28.10
N THR A 56 -26.21 -1.97 28.24
CA THR A 56 -26.37 -3.11 27.30
C THR A 56 -26.68 -2.62 25.89
N SER A 57 -27.55 -1.64 25.75
CA SER A 57 -27.88 -1.07 24.43
C SER A 57 -26.73 -0.26 23.85
N LEU A 58 -25.89 0.39 24.68
CA LEU A 58 -24.68 1.05 24.24
C LEU A 58 -23.71 0.05 23.59
N TYR A 59 -23.45 -1.10 24.25
CA TYR A 59 -22.61 -2.16 23.69
C TYR A 59 -23.17 -2.74 22.40
N GLN A 60 -24.49 -2.93 22.32
CA GLN A 60 -25.14 -3.35 21.07
C GLN A 60 -24.91 -2.33 19.94
N GLY A 61 -25.04 -1.04 20.23
CA GLY A 61 -24.74 0.04 19.30
C GLY A 61 -23.28 0.07 18.86
N MET A 62 -22.33 -0.15 19.77
CA MET A 62 -20.89 -0.28 19.47
C MET A 62 -20.63 -1.43 18.51
N VAL A 63 -21.21 -2.61 18.75
CA VAL A 63 -21.05 -3.78 17.87
C VAL A 63 -21.64 -3.49 16.51
N LEU A 64 -22.86 -2.92 16.46
CA LEU A 64 -23.54 -2.59 15.20
C LEU A 64 -22.72 -1.59 14.37
N LEU A 65 -22.25 -0.50 14.97
CA LEU A 65 -21.42 0.49 14.29
C LEU A 65 -20.09 -0.10 13.80
N SER A 66 -19.48 -0.97 14.59
CA SER A 66 -18.25 -1.67 14.20
C SER A 66 -18.49 -2.60 13.01
N LEU A 67 -19.60 -3.33 12.97
CA LEU A 67 -19.97 -4.18 11.83
C LEU A 67 -20.27 -3.34 10.58
N CYS A 68 -21.00 -2.24 10.69
CA CYS A 68 -21.23 -1.32 9.57
C CYS A 68 -19.91 -0.79 9.02
N TYR A 69 -18.99 -0.41 9.90
CA TYR A 69 -17.67 0.09 9.50
C TYR A 69 -16.85 -1.00 8.78
N LEU A 70 -16.84 -2.23 9.28
CA LEU A 70 -16.19 -3.36 8.65
C LEU A 70 -16.70 -3.63 7.24
N VAL A 71 -18.01 -3.69 7.06
CA VAL A 71 -18.64 -3.93 5.76
C VAL A 71 -18.24 -2.85 4.75
N CYS A 72 -18.29 -1.57 5.15
CA CYS A 72 -17.86 -0.47 4.29
C CYS A 72 -16.38 -0.52 3.92
N ASN A 73 -15.51 -0.97 4.85
CA ASN A 73 -14.07 -1.06 4.62
C ASN A 73 -13.65 -2.25 3.73
N ILE A 74 -14.42 -3.33 3.67
CA ILE A 74 -14.13 -4.47 2.80
C ILE A 74 -14.05 -4.02 1.34
N GLN A 75 -14.95 -3.15 0.91
CA GLN A 75 -14.99 -2.65 -0.47
C GLN A 75 -13.90 -1.60 -0.77
N SER A 76 -13.47 -0.83 0.23
CA SER A 76 -12.62 0.36 -0.02
C SER A 76 -11.13 0.08 -0.08
N GLY A 77 -10.66 -1.09 0.32
CA GLY A 77 -9.24 -1.48 0.37
C GLY A 77 -8.34 -0.46 1.11
N VAL A 78 -7.47 -0.92 1.98
CA VAL A 78 -6.48 -0.05 2.65
C VAL A 78 -5.26 0.09 1.73
N ILE A 79 -4.94 1.31 1.23
CA ILE A 79 -3.80 1.57 0.32
C ILE A 79 -2.46 1.70 1.06
N LEU A 80 -2.46 1.84 2.38
CA LEU A 80 -1.24 2.10 3.16
C LEU A 80 -0.09 1.09 2.95
N HIS A 81 -0.37 -0.03 2.29
CA HIS A 81 0.64 -1.03 1.92
C HIS A 81 1.42 -0.68 0.64
N HIS A 82 1.00 0.34 -0.13
CA HIS A 82 1.78 0.82 -1.27
C HIS A 82 2.91 1.73 -0.78
N PRO A 83 4.12 1.61 -1.34
CA PRO A 83 5.26 2.39 -0.88
C PRO A 83 5.12 3.90 -1.13
N VAL A 84 4.47 4.29 -2.23
CA VAL A 84 4.27 5.69 -2.59
C VAL A 84 2.78 6.03 -2.54
N VAL A 85 2.28 6.47 -1.39
CA VAL A 85 0.89 6.95 -1.26
C VAL A 85 0.92 8.41 -0.83
N ARG A 86 0.37 9.30 -1.64
CA ARG A 86 0.25 10.71 -1.29
C ARG A 86 -0.74 10.90 -0.14
N PRO A 87 -0.46 11.83 0.82
CA PRO A 87 -1.37 12.12 1.95
C PRO A 87 -2.80 12.41 1.51
N GLU A 88 -2.95 13.12 0.39
CA GLU A 88 -4.24 13.50 -0.20
C GLU A 88 -5.08 12.27 -0.56
N GLN A 89 -4.46 11.22 -1.11
CA GLN A 89 -5.16 9.98 -1.46
C GLN A 89 -5.69 9.26 -0.23
N ILE A 90 -4.98 9.33 0.89
CA ILE A 90 -5.43 8.77 2.18
C ILE A 90 -6.67 9.53 2.65
N MET A 91 -6.62 10.87 2.64
CA MET A 91 -7.73 11.72 3.06
C MET A 91 -8.99 11.48 2.22
N ILE A 92 -8.86 11.51 0.88
CA ILE A 92 -9.97 11.27 -0.06
C ILE A 92 -10.59 9.90 0.19
N ARG A 93 -9.79 8.89 0.47
CA ARG A 93 -10.27 7.54 0.71
C ARG A 93 -11.01 7.42 2.04
N VAL A 94 -10.51 8.06 3.10
CA VAL A 94 -11.23 8.11 4.38
C VAL A 94 -12.58 8.79 4.19
N LEU A 95 -12.64 9.94 3.51
CA LEU A 95 -13.87 10.65 3.19
C LEU A 95 -14.84 9.77 2.39
N ARG A 96 -14.35 9.12 1.32
CA ARG A 96 -15.16 8.23 0.48
C ARG A 96 -15.74 7.05 1.26
N ASN A 97 -15.02 6.54 2.27
CA ASN A 97 -15.50 5.45 3.11
C ASN A 97 -16.47 5.92 4.20
N MET A 98 -16.34 7.16 4.66
CA MET A 98 -17.24 7.71 5.67
C MET A 98 -18.67 7.92 5.16
N VAL A 99 -18.86 8.27 3.89
CA VAL A 99 -20.20 8.48 3.32
C VAL A 99 -21.07 7.23 3.43
N PRO A 100 -20.70 6.06 2.86
CA PRO A 100 -21.49 4.85 3.01
C PRO A 100 -21.59 4.40 4.48
N PHE A 101 -20.54 4.58 5.29
CA PHE A 101 -20.58 4.23 6.70
C PHE A 101 -21.67 5.02 7.45
N ILE A 102 -21.76 6.34 7.25
CA ILE A 102 -22.78 7.19 7.86
C ILE A 102 -24.19 6.74 7.41
N LEU A 103 -24.39 6.51 6.11
CA LEU A 103 -25.68 6.07 5.57
C LEU A 103 -26.11 4.72 6.14
N PHE A 104 -25.22 3.74 6.11
CA PHE A 104 -25.50 2.40 6.66
C PHE A 104 -25.77 2.45 8.16
N SER A 105 -24.94 3.18 8.92
CA SER A 105 -25.11 3.26 10.38
C SER A 105 -26.44 3.94 10.76
N ILE A 106 -26.83 5.02 10.09
CA ILE A 106 -28.14 5.67 10.34
C ILE A 106 -29.28 4.72 9.98
N CYS A 107 -29.20 4.05 8.83
CA CYS A 107 -30.22 3.11 8.38
C CYS A 107 -30.39 1.97 9.39
N PHE A 108 -29.32 1.32 9.81
CA PHE A 108 -29.38 0.20 10.75
C PHE A 108 -29.79 0.64 12.15
N LEU A 109 -29.32 1.78 12.65
CA LEU A 109 -29.72 2.33 13.93
C LEU A 109 -31.23 2.64 13.94
N SER A 110 -31.77 3.18 12.84
CA SER A 110 -33.17 3.43 12.69
C SER A 110 -33.99 2.14 12.59
N LEU A 111 -33.54 1.14 11.83
CA LEU A 111 -34.18 -0.14 11.63
C LEU A 111 -34.34 -0.93 12.95
N PHE A 112 -33.31 -0.90 13.77
CA PHE A 112 -33.36 -1.58 15.08
C PHE A 112 -33.89 -0.71 16.22
N HIS A 113 -34.49 0.43 15.89
CA HIS A 113 -35.11 1.37 16.87
C HIS A 113 -34.14 1.81 17.97
N PHE A 114 -32.87 1.98 17.60
CA PHE A 114 -31.85 2.56 18.50
C PHE A 114 -32.07 4.08 18.59
N GLU A 115 -33.13 4.53 19.26
CA GLU A 115 -33.47 5.96 19.43
C GLU A 115 -32.60 6.68 20.46
N PHE A 116 -31.54 6.02 20.93
CA PHE A 116 -30.72 6.48 22.05
C PHE A 116 -29.78 7.62 21.70
N PHE A 117 -29.40 7.73 20.42
CA PHE A 117 -28.44 8.73 20.00
C PHE A 117 -29.14 10.03 19.60
N ARG A 118 -28.86 11.09 20.36
CA ARG A 118 -29.38 12.40 20.05
C ARG A 118 -28.77 12.90 18.74
N SER A 119 -29.58 13.12 17.71
CA SER A 119 -29.16 13.35 16.33
C SER A 119 -28.12 14.45 16.14
N ARG A 120 -28.18 15.55 16.89
CA ARG A 120 -27.21 16.65 16.80
C ARG A 120 -25.82 16.26 17.33
N LEU A 121 -25.75 15.57 18.47
CA LEU A 121 -24.49 15.12 19.08
C LEU A 121 -23.90 13.94 18.32
N PHE A 122 -24.76 13.13 17.71
CA PHE A 122 -24.31 12.03 16.85
C PHE A 122 -23.70 12.54 15.55
N GLY A 123 -24.17 13.66 15.00
CA GLY A 123 -23.51 14.38 13.91
C GLY A 123 -22.08 14.83 14.31
N LEU A 124 -21.93 15.40 15.51
CA LEU A 124 -20.62 15.78 16.04
C LEU A 124 -19.68 14.59 16.22
N PHE A 125 -20.21 13.44 16.65
CA PHE A 125 -19.46 12.19 16.73
C PHE A 125 -18.86 11.77 15.38
N TYR A 126 -19.62 11.82 14.28
CA TYR A 126 -19.10 11.49 12.95
C TYR A 126 -18.00 12.45 12.48
N VAL A 127 -18.15 13.75 12.78
CA VAL A 127 -17.10 14.74 12.45
C VAL A 127 -15.83 14.45 13.26
N ALA A 128 -15.97 14.20 14.56
CA ALA A 128 -14.83 13.85 15.42
C ALA A 128 -14.16 12.55 14.96
N LEU A 129 -14.95 11.53 14.62
CA LEU A 129 -14.44 10.26 14.10
C LEU A 129 -13.67 10.45 12.80
N LEU A 130 -14.18 11.25 11.87
CA LEU A 130 -13.50 11.57 10.62
C LEU A 130 -12.10 12.17 10.87
N ILE A 131 -12.04 13.18 11.74
CA ILE A 131 -10.78 13.86 12.08
C ILE A 131 -9.79 12.86 12.70
N ILE A 132 -10.25 12.08 13.68
CA ILE A 132 -9.41 11.10 14.38
C ILE A 132 -8.89 10.03 13.42
N LEU A 133 -9.72 9.51 12.51
CA LEU A 133 -9.31 8.52 11.53
C LEU A 133 -8.28 9.08 10.53
N ILE A 134 -8.45 10.33 10.09
CA ILE A 134 -7.45 10.98 9.22
C ILE A 134 -6.13 11.12 9.97
N CYS A 135 -6.14 11.68 11.18
CA CYS A 135 -4.93 11.84 12.00
C CYS A 135 -4.24 10.49 12.27
N TYR A 136 -5.01 9.47 12.64
CA TYR A 136 -4.49 8.12 12.87
C TYR A 136 -3.80 7.55 11.62
N ARG A 137 -4.42 7.64 10.46
CA ARG A 137 -3.85 7.09 9.22
C ARG A 137 -2.63 7.86 8.74
N LEU A 138 -2.60 9.19 8.93
CA LEU A 138 -1.42 10.00 8.63
C LEU A 138 -0.27 9.69 9.61
N ALA A 139 -0.57 9.54 10.90
CA ALA A 139 0.42 9.11 11.89
C ALA A 139 0.97 7.71 11.57
N PHE A 140 0.09 6.77 11.25
CA PHE A 140 0.49 5.42 10.87
C PHE A 140 1.38 5.40 9.62
N ARG A 141 1.07 6.24 8.62
CA ARG A 141 1.93 6.44 7.46
C ARG A 141 3.30 6.95 7.88
N TYR A 142 3.36 7.98 8.71
CA TYR A 142 4.62 8.55 9.21
C TYR A 142 5.48 7.49 9.93
N PHE A 143 4.87 6.66 10.78
CA PHE A 143 5.58 5.54 11.42
C PHE A 143 6.10 4.51 10.42
N LEU A 144 5.36 4.24 9.34
CA LEU A 144 5.83 3.35 8.27
C LEU A 144 7.01 3.95 7.50
N GLU A 145 6.99 5.25 7.25
CA GLU A 145 8.11 5.96 6.61
C GLU A 145 9.37 5.85 7.46
N LEU A 146 9.29 6.15 8.75
CA LEU A 146 10.41 5.97 9.69
C LEU A 146 10.91 4.52 9.77
N TYR A 147 10.01 3.55 9.70
CA TYR A 147 10.39 2.13 9.69
C TYR A 147 11.15 1.75 8.40
N ARG A 148 10.77 2.31 7.26
CA ARG A 148 11.44 2.09 5.97
C ARG A 148 12.82 2.75 5.92
N GLU A 149 12.98 3.96 6.43
CA GLU A 149 14.29 4.62 6.56
C GLU A 149 15.30 3.76 7.31
N LYS A 150 14.82 3.03 8.34
CA LYS A 150 15.66 2.07 9.08
C LYS A 150 15.88 0.74 8.34
N GLY A 151 15.53 0.66 7.06
CA GLY A 151 15.72 -0.53 6.22
C GLY A 151 14.63 -1.60 6.33
N GLY A 152 13.53 -1.32 7.02
CA GLY A 152 12.37 -2.22 7.10
C GLY A 152 11.50 -2.17 5.85
N ASN A 153 10.97 -3.33 5.43
CA ASN A 153 10.04 -3.47 4.29
C ASN A 153 10.53 -2.83 2.98
N VAL A 154 11.84 -2.90 2.70
CA VAL A 154 12.45 -2.40 1.47
C VAL A 154 12.36 -3.46 0.37
N ARG A 155 11.96 -3.05 -0.83
CA ARG A 155 11.89 -3.90 -2.02
C ARG A 155 13.15 -3.69 -2.85
N MET A 156 13.92 -4.75 -3.04
CA MET A 156 15.06 -4.73 -3.94
C MET A 156 14.59 -4.80 -5.38
N VAL A 157 15.08 -3.86 -6.21
CA VAL A 157 14.69 -3.67 -7.59
C VAL A 157 15.91 -3.77 -8.49
N VAL A 158 15.73 -4.39 -9.66
CA VAL A 158 16.71 -4.43 -10.73
C VAL A 158 16.11 -3.82 -11.99
N LEU A 159 16.89 -3.01 -12.69
CA LEU A 159 16.50 -2.35 -13.92
C LEU A 159 17.18 -3.03 -15.11
N VAL A 160 16.47 -3.14 -16.24
CA VAL A 160 16.99 -3.68 -17.50
C VAL A 160 16.64 -2.72 -18.62
N GLY A 161 17.69 -2.16 -19.23
CA GLY A 161 17.57 -1.09 -20.24
C GLY A 161 17.75 0.30 -19.64
N SER A 162 18.07 1.26 -20.51
CA SER A 162 18.32 2.66 -20.15
C SER A 162 17.60 3.57 -21.15
N HIS A 163 16.56 4.25 -20.67
CA HIS A 163 15.83 5.26 -21.43
C HIS A 163 15.34 6.34 -20.48
N GLU A 164 14.93 7.49 -21.01
CA GLU A 164 14.41 8.60 -20.22
C GLU A 164 13.28 8.21 -19.25
N ASN A 165 12.33 7.38 -19.71
CA ASN A 165 11.25 6.89 -18.84
C ASN A 165 11.77 6.00 -17.70
N MET A 166 12.87 5.28 -17.93
CA MET A 166 13.51 4.46 -16.92
C MET A 166 14.28 5.31 -15.92
N GLN A 167 14.87 6.41 -16.39
CA GLN A 167 15.49 7.42 -15.52
C GLN A 167 14.45 8.09 -14.62
N GLU A 168 13.29 8.52 -15.19
CA GLU A 168 12.19 9.07 -14.38
C GLU A 168 11.69 8.06 -13.34
N LEU A 169 11.57 6.80 -13.74
CA LEU A 169 11.19 5.72 -12.81
C LEU A 169 12.23 5.55 -11.71
N TYR A 170 13.52 5.55 -12.05
CA TYR A 170 14.61 5.48 -11.08
C TYR A 170 14.51 6.63 -10.07
N HIS A 171 14.40 7.87 -10.55
CA HIS A 171 14.22 9.03 -9.67
C HIS A 171 12.98 8.93 -8.78
N SER A 172 11.85 8.47 -9.33
CA SER A 172 10.62 8.27 -8.54
C SER A 172 10.77 7.24 -7.42
N MET A 173 11.72 6.30 -7.56
CA MET A 173 12.02 5.28 -6.56
C MET A 173 13.08 5.70 -5.54
N THR A 174 14.02 6.56 -5.95
CA THR A 174 15.23 6.87 -5.15
C THR A 174 15.24 8.25 -4.53
N ASP A 175 14.53 9.24 -5.13
CA ASP A 175 14.50 10.61 -4.61
C ASP A 175 13.85 10.71 -3.23
N ASP A 176 12.96 9.77 -2.89
CA ASP A 176 12.36 9.65 -1.57
C ASP A 176 12.87 8.38 -0.86
N PRO A 177 13.73 8.51 0.16
CA PRO A 177 14.23 7.37 0.94
C PRO A 177 13.12 6.54 1.59
N THR A 178 11.94 7.13 1.77
CA THR A 178 10.77 6.47 2.38
C THR A 178 9.94 5.68 1.37
N SER A 179 10.29 5.75 0.08
CA SER A 179 9.61 5.04 -1.01
C SER A 179 9.52 3.53 -0.80
N GLY A 180 10.48 2.98 -0.03
CA GLY A 180 10.57 1.54 0.23
C GLY A 180 11.13 0.75 -0.95
N TYR A 181 11.78 1.42 -1.90
CA TYR A 181 12.53 0.80 -2.98
C TYR A 181 14.04 0.97 -2.79
N ARG A 182 14.81 -0.04 -3.19
CA ARG A 182 16.25 0.03 -3.31
C ARG A 182 16.67 -0.57 -4.64
N VAL A 183 17.18 0.27 -5.52
CA VAL A 183 17.71 -0.15 -6.81
C VAL A 183 19.08 -0.79 -6.56
N MET A 184 19.23 -2.06 -6.97
CA MET A 184 20.48 -2.83 -6.84
C MET A 184 21.47 -2.53 -7.96
N GLY A 185 20.96 -2.07 -9.10
CA GLY A 185 21.72 -1.74 -10.28
C GLY A 185 20.92 -1.95 -11.55
N TYR A 186 21.59 -1.79 -12.69
CA TYR A 186 20.97 -1.91 -14.00
C TYR A 186 21.80 -2.77 -14.97
N PHE A 187 21.09 -3.34 -15.94
CA PHE A 187 21.64 -4.08 -17.08
C PHE A 187 21.43 -3.28 -18.36
N GLU A 188 22.51 -3.13 -19.13
CA GLU A 188 22.50 -2.49 -20.45
C GLU A 188 23.64 -3.05 -21.30
N ASP A 189 23.64 -2.81 -22.62
CA ASP A 189 24.72 -3.25 -23.49
C ASP A 189 26.06 -2.59 -23.16
N SER A 190 26.01 -1.35 -22.65
CA SER A 190 27.17 -0.58 -22.13
C SER A 190 26.72 0.32 -20.98
N PRO A 191 27.65 0.76 -20.11
CA PRO A 191 27.34 1.76 -19.08
C PRO A 191 26.62 2.97 -19.69
N SER A 192 25.57 3.44 -19.03
CA SER A 192 24.70 4.48 -19.56
C SER A 192 24.69 5.72 -18.67
N ASP A 193 24.75 6.90 -19.29
CA ASP A 193 24.70 8.20 -18.62
C ASP A 193 23.30 8.56 -18.07
N TYR A 194 22.28 7.72 -18.35
CA TYR A 194 20.94 7.91 -17.81
C TYR A 194 20.83 7.63 -16.30
N TYR A 195 21.82 6.92 -15.75
CA TYR A 195 21.87 6.61 -14.32
C TYR A 195 23.05 7.31 -13.65
N PRO A 196 22.90 7.78 -12.40
CA PRO A 196 24.03 8.31 -11.62
C PRO A 196 25.13 7.28 -11.46
N GLU A 197 26.37 7.75 -11.32
CA GLU A 197 27.56 6.89 -11.12
C GLU A 197 27.45 5.97 -9.89
N GLU A 198 26.60 6.33 -8.94
CA GLU A 198 26.35 5.55 -7.73
C GLU A 198 25.55 4.26 -8.00
N VAL A 199 24.86 4.18 -9.17
CA VAL A 199 24.07 3.00 -9.55
C VAL A 199 24.97 1.97 -10.21
N ALA A 200 25.08 0.81 -9.61
CA ALA A 200 25.94 -0.25 -10.12
C ALA A 200 25.51 -0.73 -11.52
N TYR A 201 26.42 -0.67 -12.46
CA TYR A 201 26.28 -1.38 -13.73
C TYR A 201 26.53 -2.87 -13.48
N LEU A 202 25.53 -3.71 -13.76
CA LEU A 202 25.54 -5.13 -13.44
C LEU A 202 25.95 -6.04 -14.59
N GLY A 203 26.09 -5.48 -15.81
CA GLY A 203 26.46 -6.21 -17.02
C GLY A 203 25.41 -6.11 -18.13
N GLN A 204 25.50 -7.01 -19.09
CA GLN A 204 24.57 -7.04 -20.22
C GLN A 204 23.22 -7.67 -19.88
N PRO A 205 22.13 -7.33 -20.61
CA PRO A 205 20.79 -7.90 -20.35
C PRO A 205 20.76 -9.43 -20.33
N LYS A 206 21.61 -10.09 -21.10
CA LYS A 206 21.75 -11.56 -21.11
C LYS A 206 22.23 -12.14 -19.79
N GLU A 207 22.99 -11.38 -19.02
CA GLU A 207 23.55 -11.79 -17.73
C GLU A 207 22.54 -11.59 -16.57
N ALA A 208 21.40 -10.93 -16.86
CA ALA A 208 20.40 -10.63 -15.85
C ALA A 208 19.87 -11.91 -15.16
N ILE A 209 19.68 -12.99 -15.89
CA ILE A 209 19.19 -14.27 -15.33
C ILE A 209 20.18 -14.83 -14.33
N GLU A 210 21.48 -14.87 -14.68
CA GLU A 210 22.52 -15.37 -13.80
C GLU A 210 22.63 -14.53 -12.51
N TYR A 211 22.51 -13.21 -12.64
CA TYR A 211 22.50 -12.32 -11.48
C TYR A 211 21.26 -12.55 -10.59
N LEU A 212 20.07 -12.71 -11.20
CA LEU A 212 18.86 -13.04 -10.49
C LEU A 212 18.95 -14.39 -9.76
N GLU A 213 19.64 -15.37 -10.35
CA GLU A 213 19.89 -16.67 -9.73
C GLU A 213 20.81 -16.55 -8.51
N ARG A 214 21.91 -15.83 -8.65
CA ARG A 214 22.86 -15.58 -7.54
C ARG A 214 22.20 -14.83 -6.38
N ASN A 215 21.28 -13.91 -6.67
CA ASN A 215 20.54 -13.11 -5.70
C ASN A 215 19.09 -13.59 -5.49
N SER A 216 18.86 -14.87 -5.73
CA SER A 216 17.54 -15.48 -5.60
C SER A 216 16.91 -15.23 -4.24
N GLY A 217 15.66 -14.72 -4.26
CA GLY A 217 14.87 -14.43 -3.05
C GLY A 217 15.12 -13.05 -2.43
N LYS A 218 16.13 -12.30 -2.89
CA LYS A 218 16.36 -10.91 -2.46
C LYS A 218 15.63 -9.92 -3.35
N ILE A 219 15.64 -10.16 -4.67
CA ILE A 219 15.07 -9.25 -5.66
C ILE A 219 13.56 -9.48 -5.72
N ALA A 220 12.80 -8.42 -5.46
CA ALA A 220 11.34 -8.45 -5.44
C ALA A 220 10.72 -8.07 -6.80
N GLN A 221 11.36 -7.16 -7.54
CA GLN A 221 10.83 -6.60 -8.77
C GLN A 221 11.94 -6.38 -9.80
N LEU A 222 11.58 -6.55 -11.07
CA LEU A 222 12.41 -6.25 -12.21
C LEU A 222 11.63 -5.36 -13.19
N TYR A 223 12.23 -4.25 -13.58
CA TYR A 223 11.69 -3.33 -14.57
C TYR A 223 12.51 -3.41 -15.84
N CYS A 224 11.84 -3.60 -16.98
CA CYS A 224 12.48 -3.78 -18.27
C CYS A 224 11.96 -2.76 -19.29
N SER A 225 12.87 -1.99 -19.88
CA SER A 225 12.57 -1.03 -20.94
C SER A 225 13.16 -1.43 -22.29
N LEU A 226 13.65 -2.65 -22.44
CA LEU A 226 14.15 -3.14 -23.71
C LEU A 226 13.05 -3.12 -24.79
N PRO A 227 13.36 -2.73 -26.03
CA PRO A 227 12.39 -2.72 -27.12
C PRO A 227 11.95 -4.15 -27.45
N SER A 228 10.69 -4.30 -27.87
CA SER A 228 10.08 -5.62 -28.19
C SER A 228 10.83 -6.40 -29.30
N VAL A 229 11.62 -5.73 -30.13
CA VAL A 229 12.50 -6.38 -31.09
C VAL A 229 13.53 -7.30 -30.40
N ARG A 230 13.92 -7.02 -29.18
CA ARG A 230 14.82 -7.84 -28.35
C ARG A 230 14.09 -8.95 -27.56
N SER A 231 13.01 -9.47 -28.11
CA SER A 231 12.20 -10.50 -27.46
C SER A 231 13.00 -11.74 -27.05
N ALA A 232 14.03 -12.10 -27.83
CA ALA A 232 14.94 -13.21 -27.50
C ALA A 232 15.64 -13.06 -26.14
N GLU A 233 15.82 -11.84 -25.66
CA GLU A 233 16.43 -11.55 -24.34
C GLU A 233 15.35 -11.34 -23.28
N ILE A 234 14.24 -10.72 -23.65
CA ILE A 234 13.13 -10.40 -22.74
C ILE A 234 12.39 -11.64 -22.27
N VAL A 235 12.05 -12.55 -23.22
CA VAL A 235 11.22 -13.74 -22.91
C VAL A 235 11.86 -14.65 -21.86
N PRO A 236 13.17 -14.98 -21.92
CA PRO A 236 13.80 -15.77 -20.87
C PRO A 236 13.76 -15.07 -19.50
N ILE A 237 13.92 -13.73 -19.47
CA ILE A 237 13.83 -12.96 -18.22
C ILE A 237 12.42 -13.03 -17.63
N ILE A 238 11.39 -12.86 -18.47
CA ILE A 238 9.98 -12.99 -18.04
C ILE A 238 9.74 -14.38 -17.46
N ASN A 239 10.08 -15.43 -18.20
CA ASN A 239 9.91 -16.81 -17.76
C ASN A 239 10.63 -17.10 -16.45
N TYR A 240 11.83 -16.55 -16.29
CA TYR A 240 12.56 -16.66 -15.03
C TYR A 240 11.80 -15.95 -13.90
N CYS A 241 11.34 -14.72 -14.13
CA CYS A 241 10.63 -13.92 -13.13
C CYS A 241 9.32 -14.60 -12.68
N GLU A 242 8.53 -15.13 -13.63
CA GLU A 242 7.28 -15.86 -13.35
C GLU A 242 7.53 -17.11 -12.51
N ASN A 243 8.55 -17.90 -12.87
CA ASN A 243 8.90 -19.13 -12.16
C ASN A 243 9.54 -18.88 -10.78
N HIS A 244 10.04 -17.68 -10.52
CA HIS A 244 10.78 -17.34 -9.31
C HIS A 244 10.14 -16.25 -8.46
N LEU A 245 8.86 -15.92 -8.74
CA LEU A 245 8.08 -14.93 -7.98
C LEU A 245 8.71 -13.53 -7.94
N VAL A 246 9.52 -13.19 -8.92
CA VAL A 246 9.99 -11.83 -9.17
C VAL A 246 8.92 -11.13 -10.02
N ARG A 247 8.43 -9.98 -9.59
CA ARG A 247 7.45 -9.24 -10.39
C ARG A 247 8.15 -8.56 -11.56
N PHE A 248 7.77 -8.93 -12.76
CA PHE A 248 8.24 -8.31 -13.99
C PHE A 248 7.33 -7.15 -14.37
N PHE A 249 7.91 -5.99 -14.67
CA PHE A 249 7.23 -4.81 -15.18
C PHE A 249 7.88 -4.35 -16.48
N SER A 250 7.08 -4.22 -17.53
CA SER A 250 7.53 -3.60 -18.77
C SER A 250 7.33 -2.08 -18.68
N VAL A 251 8.41 -1.34 -18.92
CA VAL A 251 8.40 0.13 -18.99
C VAL A 251 8.39 0.53 -20.46
N PRO A 252 7.24 0.95 -21.02
CA PRO A 252 7.15 1.26 -22.43
C PRO A 252 7.94 2.52 -22.78
N ASN A 253 8.65 2.48 -23.92
CA ASN A 253 9.34 3.65 -24.48
C ASN A 253 8.36 4.45 -25.36
N VAL A 254 7.35 5.08 -24.74
CA VAL A 254 6.28 5.78 -25.47
C VAL A 254 6.52 7.29 -25.45
N ARG A 255 7.58 7.75 -26.14
CA ARG A 255 7.91 9.17 -26.18
C ARG A 255 6.98 10.02 -27.08
N ASN A 256 6.23 9.41 -27.99
CA ASN A 256 5.60 10.14 -29.09
C ASN A 256 4.08 10.34 -29.00
N TYR A 257 3.38 9.83 -27.98
CA TYR A 257 1.91 9.86 -28.00
C TYR A 257 1.22 10.60 -26.87
N LEU A 258 1.92 11.03 -25.80
CA LEU A 258 1.26 11.69 -24.68
C LEU A 258 2.06 12.90 -24.17
N LYS A 259 1.59 14.11 -24.49
CA LYS A 259 2.00 15.39 -23.86
C LYS A 259 1.59 15.50 -22.37
N ARG A 260 1.20 14.42 -21.71
CA ARG A 260 0.86 14.37 -20.30
C ARG A 260 1.92 13.58 -19.55
N ARG A 261 2.40 14.12 -18.42
CA ARG A 261 3.22 13.39 -17.43
C ARG A 261 2.57 12.04 -17.16
N MET A 262 3.27 10.97 -17.48
CA MET A 262 2.86 9.63 -17.07
C MET A 262 3.06 9.53 -15.56
N TYR A 263 1.98 9.36 -14.83
CA TYR A 263 2.05 8.91 -13.46
C TYR A 263 2.13 7.38 -13.53
N PHE A 264 3.28 6.83 -13.13
CA PHE A 264 3.37 5.40 -12.91
C PHE A 264 2.59 5.08 -11.63
N ASP A 265 1.38 4.57 -11.77
CA ASP A 265 0.72 3.87 -10.67
C ASP A 265 1.51 2.58 -10.46
N LEU A 266 2.37 2.58 -9.46
CA LEU A 266 3.07 1.41 -8.97
C LEU A 266 2.04 0.51 -8.28
N LEU A 267 1.45 -0.42 -9.03
CA LEU A 267 0.47 -1.41 -8.59
C LEU A 267 1.03 -2.40 -7.57
#